data_946f476f3d8ec8bd68e660b1c6d71d58
#
_entry.id   946f476f3d8ec8bd68e660b1c6d71d58
#
_cell.length_a   1.000
_cell.length_b   1.000
_cell.length_c   1.000
_cell.angle_alpha   90.00
_cell.angle_beta   90.00
_cell.angle_gamma   90.00
#
_symmetry.space_group_name_H-M   'P 1'
#
loop_
_entity.id
_entity.type
_entity.pdbx_description
1 polymer ?
#
loop_
_entity_poly.entity_id
_entity_poly.type
_entity_poly.pdbx_seq_one_letter_code
_entity_poly.pdbx_strand_id
1 'polypeptide(L)'
;MDSENKDQKDICNKFGASFVESPSYLKIGISRNVSEGAWPINGLRHPMEGDTTGWYIWAGEELSDDPDFFVPLHVEHLKAWRPEIIKYLGLAPGWRFLVGEDNYEDVGRI
;
A
#
# COMPACT_ATOMS: atom_id res chain seq x y z
N MET A 1 -15.02 5.94 -9.40
CA MET A 1 -14.65 6.31 -9.62
C MET A 1 -14.35 6.69 -8.90
N ASP A 2 -14.55 6.64 -8.44
CA ASP A 2 -13.97 7.09 -8.01
C ASP A 2 -14.00 7.43 -6.61
N SER A 3 -14.74 6.77 -5.67
CA SER A 3 -14.62 6.92 -4.24
C SER A 3 -13.24 6.50 -3.78
N GLU A 4 -12.62 5.53 -4.45
CA GLU A 4 -11.25 5.13 -4.10
C GLU A 4 -10.28 6.26 -4.36
N ASN A 5 -10.40 6.94 -5.51
CA ASN A 5 -9.52 8.06 -5.81
C ASN A 5 -9.75 9.22 -4.84
N LYS A 6 -11.00 9.45 -4.47
CA LYS A 6 -11.29 10.49 -3.51
C LYS A 6 -10.66 10.20 -2.16
N ASP A 7 -10.80 8.96 -1.68
CA ASP A 7 -10.21 8.56 -0.40
C ASP A 7 -8.69 8.68 -0.45
N GLN A 8 -8.09 8.32 -1.58
CA GLN A 8 -6.64 8.42 -1.73
C GLN A 8 -6.19 9.86 -1.72
N LYS A 9 -6.92 10.75 -2.38
CA LYS A 9 -6.58 12.17 -2.37
C LYS A 9 -6.76 12.79 -0.99
N ASP A 10 -7.79 12.35 -0.24
CA ASP A 10 -8.00 12.82 1.11
C ASP A 10 -6.84 12.46 2.02
N ILE A 11 -6.31 11.24 1.89
CA ILE A 11 -5.16 10.82 2.67
C ILE A 11 -3.94 11.67 2.29
N CYS A 12 -3.72 11.90 1.01
CA CYS A 12 -2.60 12.74 0.58
C CYS A 12 -2.71 14.15 1.16
N ASN A 13 -3.90 14.74 1.12
CA ASN A 13 -4.12 16.07 1.68
C ASN A 13 -3.87 16.09 3.18
N LYS A 14 -4.31 15.04 3.87
CA LYS A 14 -4.16 14.97 5.33
C LYS A 14 -2.71 14.99 5.76
N PHE A 15 -1.84 14.33 5.00
CA PHE A 15 -0.44 14.16 5.37
C PHE A 15 0.52 15.03 4.55
N GLY A 16 0.00 15.83 3.64
CA GLY A 16 0.85 16.72 2.84
C GLY A 16 1.60 16.04 1.71
N ALA A 17 1.10 14.91 1.24
CA ALA A 17 1.73 14.17 0.15
C ALA A 17 1.13 14.55 -1.19
N SER A 18 1.93 14.44 -2.26
CA SER A 18 1.39 14.54 -3.60
C SER A 18 0.63 13.27 -3.93
N PHE A 19 -0.44 13.40 -4.69
CA PHE A 19 -1.20 12.25 -5.15
C PHE A 19 -0.55 11.70 -6.42
N VAL A 20 -0.17 10.43 -6.41
CA VAL A 20 0.33 9.72 -7.59
C VAL A 20 -0.44 8.42 -7.69
N GLU A 21 -1.24 8.31 -8.73
CA GLU A 21 -2.13 7.18 -8.91
C GLU A 21 -1.38 5.85 -8.93
N SER A 22 -2.02 4.80 -8.40
CA SER A 22 -1.59 3.42 -8.56
C SER A 22 -2.57 2.75 -9.50
N PRO A 23 -2.31 2.75 -10.81
CA PRO A 23 -3.28 2.23 -11.77
C PRO A 23 -3.67 0.78 -11.51
N SER A 24 -4.92 0.46 -11.75
CA SER A 24 -5.47 -0.86 -11.42
C SER A 24 -4.77 -2.01 -12.15
N TYR A 25 -4.20 -1.73 -13.30
CA TYR A 25 -3.54 -2.77 -14.11
C TYR A 25 -2.07 -2.95 -13.77
N LEU A 26 -1.51 -2.13 -12.89
CA LEU A 26 -0.14 -2.30 -12.44
C LEU A 26 -0.11 -3.19 -11.21
N LYS A 27 1.09 -3.59 -10.80
CA LYS A 27 1.28 -4.56 -9.74
C LYS A 27 1.83 -3.93 -8.48
N ILE A 28 1.56 -4.59 -7.36
CA ILE A 28 2.20 -4.30 -6.08
C ILE A 28 2.91 -5.58 -5.64
N GLY A 29 3.97 -5.43 -4.85
CA GLY A 29 4.58 -6.57 -4.16
C GLY A 29 3.91 -6.68 -2.80
N ILE A 30 3.37 -7.86 -2.47
CA ILE A 30 2.59 -7.99 -1.24
C ILE A 30 2.87 -9.34 -0.59
N SER A 31 2.99 -9.34 0.73
CA SER A 31 3.17 -10.60 1.44
C SER A 31 1.82 -11.30 1.62
N ARG A 32 1.84 -12.63 1.60
CA ARG A 32 0.59 -13.39 1.66
C ARG A 32 -0.16 -13.19 2.97
N ASN A 33 0.55 -12.90 4.06
CA ASN A 33 -0.09 -12.74 5.36
C ASN A 33 -0.97 -11.48 5.45
N VAL A 34 -0.88 -10.57 4.48
CA VAL A 34 -1.80 -9.44 4.42
C VAL A 34 -3.24 -9.93 4.25
N SER A 35 -3.44 -10.97 3.42
CA SER A 35 -4.79 -11.51 3.21
C SER A 35 -5.29 -12.31 4.40
N GLU A 36 -4.41 -12.65 5.33
CA GLU A 36 -4.75 -13.49 6.48
C GLU A 36 -5.20 -12.70 7.69
N GLY A 37 -5.28 -11.38 7.58
CA GLY A 37 -5.75 -10.55 8.68
C GLY A 37 -4.69 -10.16 9.68
N ALA A 38 -3.43 -10.41 9.38
CA ALA A 38 -2.34 -10.06 10.31
C ALA A 38 -2.17 -8.53 10.42
N TRP A 39 -1.69 -8.09 11.57
CA TRP A 39 -1.39 -6.68 11.85
C TRP A 39 0.02 -6.58 12.40
N PRO A 40 0.67 -5.40 12.33
CA PRO A 40 0.25 -4.23 11.55
C PRO A 40 0.48 -4.44 10.07
N ILE A 41 -0.07 -3.55 9.23
CA ILE A 41 0.19 -3.57 7.80
C ILE A 41 1.11 -2.42 7.48
N ASN A 42 2.21 -2.74 6.79
CA ASN A 42 3.22 -1.78 6.40
C ASN A 42 3.22 -1.65 4.89
N GLY A 43 3.45 -0.43 4.40
CA GLY A 43 3.64 -0.20 2.98
C GLY A 43 4.68 0.86 2.76
N LEU A 44 5.54 0.65 1.76
CA LEU A 44 6.41 1.71 1.33
C LEU A 44 6.46 1.72 -0.19
N ARG A 45 6.61 2.90 -0.76
CA ARG A 45 6.54 3.07 -2.20
C ARG A 45 7.86 3.54 -2.75
N HIS A 46 8.46 2.69 -3.56
CA HIS A 46 9.65 3.03 -4.34
C HIS A 46 9.22 3.69 -5.65
N PRO A 47 10.14 4.29 -6.41
CA PRO A 47 9.78 4.82 -7.72
C PRO A 47 9.15 3.77 -8.61
N MET A 48 8.17 4.19 -9.41
CA MET A 48 7.50 3.30 -10.34
C MET A 48 8.47 2.83 -11.40
N GLU A 49 8.35 1.57 -11.77
CA GLU A 49 9.28 0.98 -12.73
C GLU A 49 8.58 -0.17 -13.45
N GLY A 50 8.62 -0.14 -14.78
CA GLY A 50 8.00 -1.20 -15.55
C GLY A 50 6.51 -1.31 -15.27
N ASP A 51 6.04 -2.51 -14.90
CA ASP A 51 4.63 -2.76 -14.65
C ASP A 51 4.28 -2.72 -13.15
N THR A 52 5.13 -2.10 -12.32
CA THR A 52 4.87 -2.03 -10.88
C THR A 52 4.60 -0.60 -10.46
N THR A 53 3.76 -0.47 -9.43
CA THR A 53 3.46 0.81 -8.80
C THR A 53 4.60 1.30 -7.91
N GLY A 54 5.53 0.41 -7.56
CA GLY A 54 6.56 0.70 -6.57
C GLY A 54 6.17 0.32 -5.15
N TRP A 55 4.91 -0.06 -4.93
CA TRP A 55 4.45 -0.42 -3.59
C TRP A 55 4.94 -1.81 -3.17
N TYR A 56 5.44 -1.89 -1.92
CA TYR A 56 5.72 -3.13 -1.23
C TYR A 56 4.94 -3.10 0.07
N ILE A 57 4.08 -4.10 0.27
CA ILE A 57 3.14 -4.13 1.39
C ILE A 57 3.27 -5.46 2.11
N TRP A 58 3.42 -5.40 3.43
CA TRP A 58 3.56 -6.63 4.21
C TRP A 58 2.85 -6.44 5.55
N ALA A 59 2.52 -7.58 6.18
CA ALA A 59 1.91 -7.57 7.50
C ALA A 59 2.88 -8.15 8.52
N GLY A 60 2.75 -7.71 9.77
CA GLY A 60 3.64 -8.11 10.83
C GLY A 60 4.74 -7.08 11.03
N GLU A 61 5.53 -7.29 12.08
CA GLU A 61 6.53 -6.30 12.47
C GLU A 61 7.86 -6.45 11.76
N GLU A 62 8.07 -7.56 11.09
CA GLU A 62 9.36 -7.83 10.47
C GLU A 62 9.25 -8.01 8.98
N LEU A 63 10.21 -7.44 8.27
CA LEU A 63 10.36 -7.62 6.85
C LEU A 63 11.31 -8.79 6.62
N SER A 64 10.85 -9.78 5.88
CA SER A 64 11.63 -10.98 5.63
C SER A 64 12.64 -10.76 4.50
N ASP A 65 13.80 -11.43 4.61
CA ASP A 65 14.80 -11.45 3.54
C ASP A 65 14.52 -12.55 2.52
N ASP A 66 13.48 -13.35 2.72
CA ASP A 66 13.13 -14.42 1.80
C ASP A 66 12.77 -13.83 0.45
N PRO A 67 13.42 -14.26 -0.65
CA PRO A 67 13.09 -13.71 -1.97
C PRO A 67 11.65 -13.99 -2.41
N ASP A 68 10.99 -14.97 -1.80
CA ASP A 68 9.59 -15.27 -2.10
C ASP A 68 8.62 -14.61 -1.14
N PHE A 69 9.11 -13.72 -0.28
CA PHE A 69 8.25 -13.06 0.71
C PHE A 69 7.16 -12.22 0.04
N PHE A 70 7.51 -11.49 -1.00
CA PHE A 70 6.54 -10.69 -1.74
C PHE A 70 6.11 -11.43 -2.99
N VAL A 71 4.81 -11.42 -3.26
CA VAL A 71 4.26 -11.94 -4.50
C VAL A 71 3.64 -10.79 -5.27
N PRO A 72 3.63 -10.87 -6.62
CA PRO A 72 3.00 -9.81 -7.39
C PRO A 72 1.48 -9.93 -7.33
N LEU A 73 0.81 -8.76 -7.18
CA LEU A 73 -0.65 -8.72 -7.17
C LEU A 73 -1.07 -7.46 -7.91
N HIS A 74 -1.98 -7.60 -8.85
CA HIS A 74 -2.52 -6.41 -9.52
C HIS A 74 -3.29 -5.55 -8.53
N VAL A 75 -3.16 -4.24 -8.65
CA VAL A 75 -3.84 -3.31 -7.75
C VAL A 75 -5.33 -3.61 -7.66
N GLU A 76 -5.95 -3.95 -8.80
CA GLU A 76 -7.40 -4.20 -8.84
C GLU A 76 -7.83 -5.37 -7.96
N HIS A 77 -6.92 -6.25 -7.57
CA HIS A 77 -7.26 -7.40 -6.73
C HIS A 77 -7.05 -7.12 -5.24
N LEU A 78 -6.48 -5.98 -4.89
CA LEU A 78 -6.19 -5.69 -3.49
C LEU A 78 -7.45 -5.60 -2.64
N LYS A 79 -8.56 -5.18 -3.24
CA LYS A 79 -9.81 -5.07 -2.49
C LYS A 79 -10.31 -6.43 -2.00
N ALA A 80 -9.92 -7.53 -2.65
CA ALA A 80 -10.26 -8.86 -2.18
C ALA A 80 -9.33 -9.31 -1.07
N TRP A 81 -8.15 -8.71 -0.95
CA TRP A 81 -7.17 -9.07 0.06
C TRP A 81 -7.33 -8.23 1.33
N ARG A 82 -7.35 -6.89 1.16
CA ARG A 82 -7.38 -5.99 2.31
C ARG A 82 -7.87 -4.61 1.86
N PRO A 83 -9.19 -4.42 1.77
CA PRO A 83 -9.72 -3.15 1.25
C PRO A 83 -9.36 -1.93 2.10
N GLU A 84 -9.06 -2.14 3.38
CA GLU A 84 -8.78 -1.01 4.29
C GLU A 84 -7.56 -0.21 3.90
N ILE A 85 -6.62 -0.79 3.12
CA ILE A 85 -5.38 -0.08 2.81
C ILE A 85 -5.39 0.56 1.44
N ILE A 86 -6.45 0.40 0.67
CA ILE A 86 -6.52 0.99 -0.68
C ILE A 86 -6.36 2.50 -0.62
N LYS A 87 -6.87 3.13 0.42
CA LYS A 87 -6.81 4.60 0.53
C LYS A 87 -5.39 5.14 0.61
N TYR A 88 -4.40 4.30 0.91
CA TYR A 88 -3.01 4.76 0.99
C TYR A 88 -2.27 4.67 -0.33
N LEU A 89 -2.84 4.01 -1.32
CA LEU A 89 -2.13 3.72 -2.57
C LEU A 89 -1.85 4.93 -3.44
N GLY A 90 -2.45 6.07 -3.13
CA GLY A 90 -2.19 7.31 -3.87
C GLY A 90 -1.01 8.12 -3.33
N LEU A 91 -0.40 7.69 -2.23
CA LEU A 91 0.79 8.38 -1.71
C LEU A 91 1.93 8.26 -2.71
N ALA A 92 2.66 9.36 -2.90
CA ALA A 92 3.72 9.42 -3.91
C ALA A 92 4.88 8.49 -3.57
N PRO A 93 5.68 8.08 -4.57
CA PRO A 93 6.93 7.37 -4.27
C PRO A 93 7.76 8.16 -3.25
N GLY A 94 8.38 7.42 -2.33
CA GLY A 94 9.11 8.03 -1.23
C GLY A 94 8.30 8.14 0.05
N TRP A 95 7.04 7.71 0.01
CA TRP A 95 6.16 7.72 1.19
C TRP A 95 5.93 6.31 1.70
N ARG A 96 5.55 6.22 2.96
CA ARG A 96 5.26 4.95 3.64
C ARG A 96 4.04 5.09 4.52
N PHE A 97 3.43 3.97 4.86
CA PHE A 97 2.37 3.95 5.86
C PHE A 97 2.53 2.73 6.77
N LEU A 98 2.02 2.86 7.98
CA LEU A 98 1.88 1.74 8.89
C LEU A 98 0.52 1.88 9.55
N VAL A 99 -0.31 0.84 9.45
CA VAL A 99 -1.62 0.84 10.08
C VAL A 99 -1.75 -0.39 10.97
N GLY A 100 -2.34 -0.18 12.12
CA GLY A 100 -2.54 -1.25 13.08
C GLY A 100 -4.00 -1.42 13.41
N GLU A 101 -4.28 -2.37 14.31
CA GLU A 101 -5.62 -2.52 14.84
C GLU A 101 -6.03 -1.23 15.54
N ASP A 102 -7.32 -1.08 15.77
CA ASP A 102 -7.87 0.08 16.48
C ASP A 102 -7.61 1.39 15.76
N ASN A 103 -7.52 1.33 14.43
CA ASN A 103 -7.38 2.52 13.59
C ASN A 103 -6.07 3.28 13.79
N TYR A 104 -5.04 2.62 14.31
CA TYR A 104 -3.73 3.26 14.39
C TYR A 104 -3.22 3.55 12.99
N GLU A 105 -2.70 4.75 12.78
CA GLU A 105 -2.28 5.20 11.47
C GLU A 105 -1.03 6.06 11.59
N ASP A 106 0.01 5.68 10.87
CA ASP A 106 1.27 6.44 10.83
C ASP A 106 1.68 6.54 9.37
N VAL A 107 1.68 7.74 8.82
CA VAL A 107 2.03 8.00 7.42
C VAL A 107 3.14 9.03 7.40
N GLY A 108 4.16 8.80 6.58
CA GLY A 108 5.28 9.72 6.50
C GLY A 108 6.17 9.41 5.33
N ARG A 109 7.29 10.12 5.27
CA ARG A 109 8.29 9.91 4.24
C ARG A 109 9.26 8.82 4.69
N ILE A 110 9.78 8.10 3.69
CA ILE A 110 10.78 7.07 3.95
C ILE A 110 12.08 7.70 4.44
#